data_39751d4abc06c3f110bca51bad97325e
#
_entry.id   39751d4abc06c3f110bca51bad97325e
#
_cell.length_a   1.000
_cell.length_b   1.000
_cell.length_c   1.000
_cell.angle_alpha   90.00
_cell.angle_beta   90.00
_cell.angle_gamma   90.00
#
_symmetry.space_group_name_H-M   'P 1'
#
loop_
_entity.id
_entity.type
_entity.pdbx_description
1 polymer ?
#
loop_
_entity_poly.entity_id
_entity_poly.type
_entity_poly.pdbx_seq_one_letter_code
_entity_poly.pdbx_strand_id
1 'polypeptide(L)'
;FQDYRSEDFEMKGTSIVLPTIALKAKVNELSEVTIKAKKPMIQVLADKTVFNVQNTINATGSSGFDLLRKAPGVIIDNNDNLIVEGKTGVLIYIDGKQSYLTGADLTNFLKTLQANDIDSIEIITQPSSKYDAAGNAGIVNIKLKKNKNFGTNGSASSGANIGKYETAINSF
;
A
#
# COMPACT_ATOMS: atom_id res chain seq x y z
N PHE A 1 -17.81 -36.11 -5.53
CA PHE A 1 -18.22 -36.52 -6.88
C PHE A 1 -19.37 -35.64 -7.34
N GLN A 2 -19.47 -35.42 -8.65
CA GLN A 2 -20.63 -34.73 -9.22
C GLN A 2 -21.81 -35.70 -9.27
N ASP A 3 -23.01 -35.18 -9.01
CA ASP A 3 -24.22 -35.95 -9.16
C ASP A 3 -24.40 -36.31 -10.64
N TYR A 4 -24.66 -37.59 -10.92
CA TYR A 4 -24.94 -38.07 -12.25
C TYR A 4 -26.43 -38.46 -12.31
N ARG A 5 -27.13 -37.96 -13.31
CA ARG A 5 -28.50 -38.31 -13.61
C ARG A 5 -28.53 -38.93 -14.99
N SER A 6 -28.98 -40.18 -15.08
CA SER A 6 -29.24 -40.83 -16.36
C SER A 6 -30.56 -40.35 -16.98
N GLU A 7 -30.67 -40.47 -18.27
CA GLU A 7 -31.98 -40.36 -18.95
C GLU A 7 -32.88 -41.50 -18.53
N ASP A 8 -34.18 -41.27 -18.60
CA ASP A 8 -35.17 -42.30 -18.30
C ASP A 8 -35.09 -43.42 -19.34
N PHE A 9 -35.12 -44.67 -18.90
CA PHE A 9 -35.04 -45.83 -19.78
C PHE A 9 -36.23 -46.78 -19.52
N GLU A 10 -36.79 -47.29 -20.60
CA GLU A 10 -37.87 -48.29 -20.54
C GLU A 10 -37.30 -49.71 -20.55
N MET A 11 -37.78 -50.53 -19.63
CA MET A 11 -37.45 -51.98 -19.61
C MET A 11 -38.23 -52.72 -20.67
N LYS A 12 -37.58 -53.08 -21.77
CA LYS A 12 -38.14 -53.96 -22.82
C LYS A 12 -37.53 -55.36 -22.75
N GLY A 13 -37.73 -56.06 -21.65
CA GLY A 13 -37.19 -57.38 -21.46
C GLY A 13 -36.79 -57.71 -20.02
N THR A 14 -36.16 -58.90 -19.83
CA THR A 14 -35.83 -59.41 -18.51
C THR A 14 -34.52 -58.82 -17.92
N SER A 15 -33.70 -58.16 -18.73
CA SER A 15 -32.45 -57.54 -18.27
C SER A 15 -32.06 -56.35 -19.13
N ILE A 16 -31.49 -55.30 -18.52
CA ILE A 16 -30.88 -54.14 -19.16
C ILE A 16 -29.41 -54.06 -18.74
N VAL A 17 -28.52 -53.92 -19.69
CA VAL A 17 -27.12 -53.62 -19.44
C VAL A 17 -26.96 -52.09 -19.47
N LEU A 18 -26.70 -51.51 -18.32
CA LEU A 18 -26.40 -50.08 -18.23
C LEU A 18 -24.99 -49.76 -18.65
N PRO A 19 -24.73 -48.63 -19.31
CA PRO A 19 -23.38 -48.22 -19.68
C PRO A 19 -22.55 -47.93 -18.44
N THR A 20 -21.27 -48.07 -18.53
CA THR A 20 -20.32 -47.73 -17.45
C THR A 20 -20.40 -46.24 -17.14
N ILE A 21 -20.76 -45.90 -15.90
CA ILE A 21 -20.85 -44.51 -15.43
C ILE A 21 -19.52 -44.13 -14.81
N ALA A 22 -18.79 -43.21 -15.45
CA ALA A 22 -17.56 -42.65 -14.93
C ALA A 22 -17.89 -41.39 -14.11
N LEU A 23 -17.81 -41.48 -12.78
CA LEU A 23 -18.02 -40.33 -11.90
C LEU A 23 -16.79 -39.43 -11.91
N LYS A 24 -16.97 -38.16 -12.27
CA LYS A 24 -15.95 -37.13 -12.15
C LYS A 24 -15.82 -36.64 -10.71
N ALA A 25 -14.61 -36.54 -10.20
CA ALA A 25 -14.39 -35.93 -8.90
C ALA A 25 -14.81 -34.46 -8.95
N LYS A 26 -15.66 -34.06 -8.01
CA LYS A 26 -16.00 -32.64 -7.83
C LYS A 26 -14.84 -32.00 -7.08
N VAL A 27 -13.98 -31.31 -7.80
CA VAL A 27 -12.96 -30.45 -7.19
C VAL A 27 -13.69 -29.22 -6.70
N ASN A 28 -13.94 -29.14 -5.40
CA ASN A 28 -14.32 -27.88 -4.78
C ASN A 28 -13.05 -27.04 -4.72
N GLU A 29 -12.87 -26.11 -5.65
CA GLU A 29 -11.92 -25.03 -5.46
C GLU A 29 -12.39 -24.25 -4.22
N LEU A 30 -11.72 -24.49 -3.10
CA LEU A 30 -11.85 -23.64 -1.93
C LEU A 30 -11.30 -22.28 -2.36
N SER A 31 -12.21 -21.36 -2.68
CA SER A 31 -11.86 -19.95 -2.82
C SER A 31 -11.18 -19.53 -1.53
N GLU A 32 -9.90 -19.22 -1.61
CA GLU A 32 -9.14 -18.71 -0.46
C GLU A 32 -9.86 -17.47 0.07
N VAL A 33 -10.53 -17.61 1.19
CA VAL A 33 -11.12 -16.48 1.91
C VAL A 33 -9.97 -15.73 2.56
N THR A 34 -9.36 -14.83 1.81
CA THR A 34 -8.38 -13.90 2.36
C THR A 34 -9.11 -12.94 3.29
N ILE A 35 -9.14 -13.24 4.57
CA ILE A 35 -9.65 -12.32 5.60
C ILE A 35 -8.63 -11.18 5.72
N LYS A 36 -8.86 -10.10 4.98
CA LYS A 36 -8.13 -8.84 5.18
C LYS A 36 -8.68 -8.19 6.44
N ALA A 37 -8.06 -8.46 7.59
CA ALA A 37 -8.35 -7.71 8.80
C ALA A 37 -8.03 -6.23 8.54
N LYS A 38 -9.03 -5.36 8.69
CA LYS A 38 -8.81 -3.91 8.61
C LYS A 38 -7.94 -3.52 9.81
N LYS A 39 -6.77 -2.97 9.55
CA LYS A 39 -5.91 -2.42 10.61
C LYS A 39 -6.68 -1.30 11.34
N PRO A 40 -6.61 -1.19 12.65
CA PRO A 40 -7.24 -0.06 13.35
C PRO A 40 -6.62 1.25 12.87
N MET A 41 -7.39 2.34 12.93
CA MET A 41 -6.92 3.69 12.54
C MET A 41 -5.71 4.11 13.39
N ILE A 42 -5.74 3.84 14.68
CA ILE A 42 -4.65 4.11 15.62
C ILE A 42 -4.22 2.78 16.22
N GLN A 43 -2.94 2.48 16.17
CA GLN A 43 -2.33 1.32 16.79
C GLN A 43 -1.20 1.78 17.70
N VAL A 44 -1.36 1.53 19.00
CA VAL A 44 -0.34 1.84 20.01
C VAL A 44 0.54 0.61 20.20
N LEU A 45 1.82 0.76 19.97
CA LEU A 45 2.87 -0.23 20.19
C LEU A 45 3.77 0.24 21.34
N ALA A 46 4.63 -0.62 21.83
CA ALA A 46 5.49 -0.31 22.97
C ALA A 46 6.50 0.83 22.69
N ASP A 47 6.92 0.99 21.44
CA ASP A 47 7.94 1.94 21.00
C ASP A 47 7.39 3.10 20.18
N LYS A 48 6.18 2.96 19.66
CA LYS A 48 5.58 3.94 18.73
C LYS A 48 4.06 3.86 18.69
N THR A 49 3.46 4.95 18.28
CA THR A 49 2.05 5.01 17.87
C THR A 49 1.97 5.08 16.34
N VAL A 50 1.19 4.21 15.73
CA VAL A 50 0.99 4.15 14.28
C VAL A 50 -0.41 4.67 13.95
N PHE A 51 -0.48 5.73 13.15
CA PHE A 51 -1.71 6.27 12.60
C PHE A 51 -1.87 5.78 11.16
N ASN A 52 -2.79 4.84 10.93
CA ASN A 52 -3.06 4.22 9.63
C ASN A 52 -4.00 5.09 8.80
N VAL A 53 -3.47 5.71 7.75
CA VAL A 53 -4.22 6.67 6.92
C VAL A 53 -5.29 5.99 6.07
N GLN A 54 -5.04 4.76 5.61
CA GLN A 54 -5.95 4.04 4.71
C GLN A 54 -7.35 3.78 5.31
N ASN A 55 -7.46 3.78 6.63
CA ASN A 55 -8.72 3.55 7.35
C ASN A 55 -9.36 4.83 7.88
N THR A 56 -8.85 5.98 7.45
CA THR A 56 -9.40 7.30 7.83
C THR A 56 -10.48 7.68 6.81
N ILE A 57 -11.71 7.88 7.28
CA ILE A 57 -12.88 8.18 6.45
C ILE A 57 -12.69 9.48 5.62
N ASN A 58 -11.82 10.38 6.06
CA ASN A 58 -11.57 11.68 5.44
C ASN A 58 -10.18 11.78 4.76
N ALA A 59 -9.58 10.66 4.35
CA ALA A 59 -8.28 10.71 3.66
C ALA A 59 -8.40 11.32 2.25
N THR A 60 -9.53 11.14 1.59
CA THR A 60 -9.75 11.65 0.23
C THR A 60 -9.82 13.18 0.24
N GLY A 61 -8.91 13.83 -0.50
CA GLY A 61 -8.85 15.30 -0.62
C GLY A 61 -8.11 16.02 0.53
N SER A 62 -7.60 15.29 1.53
CA SER A 62 -6.74 15.86 2.58
C SER A 62 -5.28 15.85 2.15
N SER A 63 -4.50 16.82 2.64
CA SER A 63 -3.04 16.85 2.49
C SER A 63 -2.36 16.03 3.59
N GLY A 64 -1.07 15.73 3.40
CA GLY A 64 -0.24 15.13 4.45
C GLY A 64 -0.16 16.00 5.70
N PHE A 65 -0.22 17.31 5.53
CA PHE A 65 -0.27 18.27 6.63
C PHE A 65 -1.54 18.12 7.47
N ASP A 66 -2.71 18.00 6.82
CA ASP A 66 -3.98 17.79 7.51
C ASP A 66 -4.03 16.47 8.27
N LEU A 67 -3.40 15.44 7.70
CA LEU A 67 -3.28 14.15 8.36
C LEU A 67 -2.38 14.23 9.59
N LEU A 68 -1.26 14.94 9.48
CA LEU A 68 -0.34 15.10 10.60
C LEU A 68 -0.99 15.85 11.76
N ARG A 69 -1.81 16.87 11.49
CA ARG A 69 -2.61 17.56 12.52
C ARG A 69 -3.64 16.66 13.21
N LYS A 70 -4.10 15.63 12.52
CA LYS A 70 -5.06 14.63 13.07
C LYS A 70 -4.34 13.46 13.77
N ALA A 71 -3.03 13.37 13.62
CA ALA A 71 -2.26 12.30 14.25
C ALA A 71 -2.23 12.48 15.78
N PRO A 72 -2.41 11.40 16.56
CA PRO A 72 -2.44 11.49 18.01
C PRO A 72 -1.10 11.97 18.58
N GLY A 73 -1.14 12.88 19.54
CA GLY A 73 0.07 13.39 20.20
C GLY A 73 0.90 14.39 19.38
N VAL A 74 0.42 14.81 18.21
CA VAL A 74 1.08 15.80 17.34
C VAL A 74 0.33 17.13 17.43
N ILE A 75 1.08 18.19 17.68
CA ILE A 75 0.59 19.57 17.67
C ILE A 75 1.50 20.37 16.73
N ILE A 76 0.92 21.27 15.95
CA ILE A 76 1.67 22.22 15.12
C ILE A 76 1.42 23.61 15.70
N ASP A 77 2.49 24.31 16.04
CA ASP A 77 2.42 25.66 16.58
C ASP A 77 2.16 26.73 15.48
N ASN A 78 2.01 27.99 15.89
CA ASN A 78 1.75 29.10 14.96
C ASN A 78 2.95 29.43 14.05
N ASN A 79 4.15 28.88 14.34
CA ASN A 79 5.37 29.03 13.57
C ASN A 79 5.66 27.80 12.70
N ASP A 80 4.67 26.94 12.50
CA ASP A 80 4.77 25.67 11.75
C ASP A 80 5.78 24.66 12.35
N ASN A 81 6.11 24.77 13.64
CA ASN A 81 6.95 23.78 14.29
C ASN A 81 6.11 22.62 14.80
N LEU A 82 6.65 21.41 14.62
CA LEU A 82 6.05 20.20 15.16
C LEU A 82 6.41 20.02 16.63
N ILE A 83 5.38 19.74 17.42
CA ILE A 83 5.46 19.38 18.83
C ILE A 83 4.87 17.99 18.96
N VAL A 84 5.62 17.04 19.51
CA VAL A 84 5.16 15.68 19.77
C VAL A 84 5.22 15.44 21.27
N GLU A 85 4.07 15.07 21.85
CA GLU A 85 3.93 14.89 23.31
C GLU A 85 4.50 16.03 24.15
N GLY A 86 4.31 17.27 23.70
CA GLY A 86 4.80 18.47 24.38
C GLY A 86 6.28 18.80 24.17
N LYS A 87 7.00 18.02 23.36
CA LYS A 87 8.43 18.23 23.07
C LYS A 87 8.62 18.86 21.71
N THR A 88 9.48 19.86 21.61
CA THR A 88 9.92 20.51 20.38
C THR A 88 11.21 19.90 19.84
N GLY A 89 11.57 20.14 18.57
CA GLY A 89 12.79 19.58 17.98
C GLY A 89 12.62 18.14 17.50
N VAL A 90 11.42 17.80 17.04
CA VAL A 90 11.07 16.49 16.49
C VAL A 90 11.77 16.25 15.16
N LEU A 91 12.35 15.07 14.99
CA LEU A 91 12.97 14.67 13.73
C LEU A 91 11.93 14.08 12.80
N ILE A 92 11.97 14.50 11.55
CA ILE A 92 11.08 14.00 10.51
C ILE A 92 11.81 12.97 9.65
N TYR A 93 11.16 11.84 9.47
CA TYR A 93 11.60 10.78 8.56
C TYR A 93 10.55 10.55 7.48
N ILE A 94 11.02 10.26 6.28
CA ILE A 94 10.19 9.87 5.14
C ILE A 94 10.68 8.51 4.66
N ASP A 95 9.83 7.50 4.71
CA ASP A 95 10.17 6.10 4.44
C ASP A 95 11.42 5.60 5.21
N GLY A 96 11.59 6.09 6.44
CA GLY A 96 12.71 5.72 7.30
C GLY A 96 14.03 6.44 7.00
N LYS A 97 14.02 7.44 6.11
CA LYS A 97 15.17 8.31 5.83
C LYS A 97 14.93 9.66 6.51
N GLN A 98 15.94 10.16 7.21
CA GLN A 98 15.84 11.46 7.86
C GLN A 98 15.65 12.58 6.83
N SER A 99 14.66 13.43 7.09
CA SER A 99 14.44 14.66 6.34
C SER A 99 14.98 15.84 7.16
N TYR A 100 15.70 16.73 6.52
CA TYR A 100 16.23 17.96 7.14
C TYR A 100 15.28 19.14 6.98
N LEU A 101 14.05 18.89 6.51
CA LEU A 101 13.03 19.92 6.38
C LEU A 101 12.50 20.29 7.77
N THR A 102 12.40 21.59 8.05
CA THR A 102 11.89 22.13 9.31
C THR A 102 10.98 23.33 9.06
N GLY A 103 10.09 23.61 10.02
CA GLY A 103 9.22 24.79 9.96
C GLY A 103 8.40 24.89 8.68
N ALA A 104 8.45 26.05 8.03
CA ALA A 104 7.67 26.33 6.83
C ALA A 104 7.97 25.41 5.65
N ASP A 105 9.24 25.02 5.46
CA ASP A 105 9.62 24.12 4.36
C ASP A 105 9.01 22.73 4.53
N LEU A 106 9.00 22.21 5.75
CA LEU A 106 8.31 20.96 6.08
C LEU A 106 6.80 21.09 5.84
N THR A 107 6.20 22.16 6.30
CA THR A 107 4.76 22.43 6.11
C THR A 107 4.40 22.50 4.63
N ASN A 108 5.18 23.23 3.83
CA ASN A 108 4.98 23.33 2.39
C ASN A 108 5.11 21.96 1.72
N PHE A 109 6.13 21.19 2.07
CA PHE A 109 6.29 19.82 1.55
C PHE A 109 5.09 18.94 1.91
N LEU A 110 4.64 18.95 3.16
CA LEU A 110 3.50 18.15 3.61
C LEU A 110 2.17 18.56 2.94
N LYS A 111 2.02 19.82 2.58
CA LYS A 111 0.85 20.30 1.80
C LYS A 111 0.86 19.79 0.36
N THR A 112 2.03 19.49 -0.22
CA THR A 112 2.12 18.89 -1.56
C THR A 112 1.82 17.40 -1.58
N LEU A 113 2.00 16.70 -0.45
CA LEU A 113 1.69 15.28 -0.34
C LEU A 113 0.17 15.07 -0.22
N GLN A 114 -0.38 14.24 -1.06
CA GLN A 114 -1.76 13.82 -0.93
C GLN A 114 -1.89 12.71 0.13
N ALA A 115 -2.96 12.74 0.90
CA ALA A 115 -3.25 11.71 1.90
C ALA A 115 -3.30 10.29 1.28
N ASN A 116 -3.70 10.21 0.02
CA ASN A 116 -3.74 8.94 -0.72
C ASN A 116 -2.36 8.34 -0.98
N ASP A 117 -1.30 9.14 -0.96
CA ASP A 117 0.08 8.69 -1.15
C ASP A 117 0.73 8.24 0.16
N ILE A 118 0.08 8.51 1.29
CA ILE A 118 0.56 8.14 2.61
C ILE A 118 -0.09 6.81 3.04
N ASP A 119 0.73 5.87 3.49
CA ASP A 119 0.28 4.60 4.07
C ASP A 119 -0.03 4.77 5.56
N SER A 120 0.93 5.30 6.30
CA SER A 120 0.81 5.53 7.74
C SER A 120 1.77 6.62 8.24
N ILE A 121 1.46 7.17 9.40
CA ILE A 121 2.33 8.09 10.15
C ILE A 121 2.70 7.37 11.44
N GLU A 122 4.00 7.15 11.66
CA GLU A 122 4.53 6.54 12.87
C GLU A 122 5.11 7.63 13.79
N ILE A 123 4.64 7.70 15.01
CA ILE A 123 5.11 8.62 16.05
C ILE A 123 5.92 7.79 17.02
N ILE A 124 7.23 7.99 17.02
CA ILE A 124 8.19 7.22 17.83
C ILE A 124 8.66 8.12 18.96
N THR A 125 8.18 7.84 20.16
CA THR A 125 8.48 8.63 21.37
C THR A 125 9.71 8.13 22.10
N GLN A 126 10.06 6.86 21.89
CA GLN A 126 11.27 6.22 22.42
C GLN A 126 12.09 5.63 21.27
N PRO A 127 12.88 6.47 20.56
CA PRO A 127 13.65 5.99 19.43
C PRO A 127 14.75 5.01 19.89
N SER A 128 14.79 3.86 19.21
CA SER A 128 15.86 2.88 19.43
C SER A 128 17.18 3.39 18.79
N SER A 129 18.28 2.72 19.10
CA SER A 129 19.61 3.04 18.54
C SER A 129 19.73 2.99 17.01
N LYS A 130 18.69 2.54 16.34
CA LYS A 130 18.57 2.57 14.87
C LYS A 130 18.41 3.99 14.32
N TYR A 131 17.89 4.90 15.12
CA TYR A 131 17.68 6.29 14.77
C TYR A 131 18.82 7.12 15.37
N ASP A 132 19.33 8.07 14.59
CA ASP A 132 20.40 8.93 15.07
C ASP A 132 20.00 9.66 16.35
N ALA A 133 20.89 9.68 17.34
CA ALA A 133 20.64 10.17 18.69
C ALA A 133 20.36 11.68 18.81
N ALA A 134 20.28 12.40 17.68
CA ALA A 134 20.13 13.85 17.65
C ALA A 134 18.76 14.39 18.10
N GLY A 135 17.76 13.53 18.34
CA GLY A 135 16.40 13.98 18.67
C GLY A 135 15.89 13.43 20.00
N ASN A 136 16.09 14.18 21.09
CA ASN A 136 15.45 13.87 22.38
C ASN A 136 13.94 14.07 22.41
N ALA A 137 13.36 14.66 21.36
CA ALA A 137 11.95 15.04 21.29
C ALA A 137 11.04 14.00 20.64
N GLY A 138 11.60 12.96 20.04
CA GLY A 138 10.87 11.95 19.29
C GLY A 138 11.02 12.08 17.78
N ILE A 139 10.45 11.12 17.07
CA ILE A 139 10.54 11.00 15.62
C ILE A 139 9.14 10.85 15.04
N VAL A 140 8.85 11.58 13.98
CA VAL A 140 7.68 11.35 13.13
C VAL A 140 8.16 10.77 11.80
N ASN A 141 7.79 9.53 11.53
CA ASN A 141 8.12 8.85 10.29
C ASN A 141 6.87 8.71 9.41
N ILE A 142 6.88 9.37 8.27
CA ILE A 142 5.83 9.35 7.28
C ILE A 142 6.14 8.21 6.30
N LYS A 143 5.32 7.19 6.29
CA LYS A 143 5.43 6.08 5.34
C LYS A 143 4.56 6.34 4.12
N LEU A 144 5.19 6.37 2.97
CA LEU A 144 4.49 6.50 1.70
C LEU A 144 4.01 5.13 1.21
N LYS A 145 2.92 5.12 0.45
CA LYS A 145 2.46 3.92 -0.23
C LYS A 145 3.49 3.50 -1.27
N LYS A 146 3.94 2.28 -1.17
CA LYS A 146 4.77 1.69 -2.22
C LYS A 146 3.88 1.30 -3.39
N ASN A 147 4.16 1.88 -4.55
CA ASN A 147 3.50 1.45 -5.78
C ASN A 147 3.92 0.01 -6.08
N LYS A 148 2.98 -0.93 -6.01
CA LYS A 148 3.24 -2.36 -6.26
C LYS A 148 3.24 -2.71 -7.75
N ASN A 149 3.04 -1.73 -8.61
CA ASN A 149 3.09 -1.94 -10.05
C ASN A 149 4.56 -2.02 -10.49
N PHE A 150 5.17 -3.16 -10.26
CA PHE A 150 6.44 -3.52 -10.86
C PHE A 150 6.15 -3.90 -12.31
N GLY A 151 6.33 -2.95 -13.20
CA GLY A 151 6.25 -3.17 -14.64
C GLY A 151 7.52 -2.63 -15.28
N THR A 152 8.10 -3.40 -16.18
CA THR A 152 9.17 -2.90 -17.05
C THR A 152 8.50 -2.30 -18.27
N ASN A 153 8.56 -0.98 -18.43
CA ASN A 153 8.14 -0.29 -19.64
C ASN A 153 9.38 -0.12 -20.52
N GLY A 154 9.34 -0.72 -21.70
CA GLY A 154 10.37 -0.56 -22.71
C GLY A 154 9.70 -0.19 -24.05
N SER A 155 10.26 0.78 -24.77
CA SER A 155 9.91 1.06 -26.15
C SER A 155 11.14 0.88 -27.02
N ALA A 156 11.01 0.15 -28.11
CA ALA A 156 12.03 0.04 -29.13
C ALA A 156 11.47 0.60 -30.45
N SER A 157 12.17 1.53 -31.08
CA SER A 157 11.82 2.02 -32.39
C SER A 157 13.01 1.83 -33.35
N SER A 158 12.75 1.31 -34.54
CA SER A 158 13.72 1.25 -35.62
C SER A 158 13.15 1.94 -36.84
N GLY A 159 13.93 2.80 -37.47
CA GLY A 159 13.57 3.47 -38.70
C GLY A 159 14.70 3.33 -39.73
N ALA A 160 14.34 3.01 -40.97
CA ALA A 160 15.25 3.06 -42.09
C ALA A 160 14.82 4.19 -43.02
N ASN A 161 15.74 5.11 -43.32
CA ASN A 161 15.49 6.19 -44.24
C ASN A 161 16.32 5.92 -45.52
N ILE A 162 15.64 5.70 -46.64
CA ILE A 162 16.28 5.43 -47.93
C ILE A 162 16.27 6.72 -48.75
N GLY A 163 17.42 7.33 -48.85
CA GLY A 163 17.63 8.52 -49.64
C GLY A 163 18.99 8.44 -50.34
N LYS A 164 19.50 9.57 -50.81
CA LYS A 164 20.84 9.66 -51.43
C LYS A 164 21.97 9.23 -50.45
N TYR A 165 21.62 9.18 -49.15
CA TYR A 165 22.46 8.64 -48.05
C TYR A 165 21.58 7.79 -47.16
N GLU A 166 21.99 6.55 -46.87
CA GLU A 166 21.29 5.63 -45.97
C GLU A 166 21.69 5.92 -44.52
N THR A 167 20.70 6.21 -43.66
CA THR A 167 20.90 6.37 -42.22
C THR A 167 19.98 5.42 -41.46
N ALA A 168 20.54 4.56 -40.61
CA ALA A 168 19.78 3.71 -39.68
C ALA A 168 19.83 4.32 -38.26
N ILE A 169 18.66 4.54 -37.66
CA ILE A 169 18.55 5.02 -36.25
C ILE A 169 17.92 3.90 -35.43
N ASN A 170 18.66 3.37 -34.49
CA ASN A 170 18.16 2.42 -33.48
C ASN A 170 18.16 3.10 -32.13
N SER A 171 17.03 3.09 -31.41
CA SER A 171 16.92 3.53 -30.03
C SER A 171 16.32 2.41 -29.14
N PHE A 172 16.92 2.21 -28.00
CA PHE A 172 16.49 1.23 -26.99
C PHE A 172 15.95 1.95 -25.76
#